data_d9f32b52a964a81aa9b6bc8e8ec7ca4c
#
_entry.id   d9f32b52a964a81aa9b6bc8e8ec7ca4c
#
_cell.length_a   1.000
_cell.length_b   1.000
_cell.length_c   1.000
_cell.angle_alpha   90.00
_cell.angle_beta   90.00
_cell.angle_gamma   90.00
#
_symmetry.space_group_name_H-M   'P 1'
#
loop_
_entity.id
_entity.type
_entity.pdbx_description
1 polymer ?
#
loop_
_entity_poly.entity_id
_entity_poly.type
_entity_poly.pdbx_seq_one_letter_code
_entity_poly.pdbx_strand_id
1 'polypeptide(L)'
;RRHTRYPLVTGVQTCALPIFNLDKMIVPFRRTYSDFEAWANNQKSVLQEAYLKSLDKYRTYKKESIKTVNYLAKEFECKKAADQYHRANTANTGVLDTQKLHTFKWNEDLFKKVTTIPDGKNHGLVFYLDWSGSMSQSMVPTLKQLYDLIWFCKKVGIPFRVYAFSDASHNDHLFPGVVAAEKLNDVHIDRSFRLLEFFSSRMNAQTLDKMMEYMYYNCDSFHNSNGSYNYEYSLSGTPLVETIITTPQVLNKFKSEEKVQKVNVVYLSDGEACHPQYNKFITSMNKIYGQPMYGDRICVIRDPKSRYQRKIDLDKGITNAFVEYISNIVDANLLGFRLCSKSEVRLQASFAGIDTIGTVDLNREWEKNKSVAIKGAGFDELYLMALPKTSYNPYRYWNPQEKQTDNEIVVKDNSSKSQLTNAFKKHMNGKMINKTILSKFVGQVA
;
A
#
# COMPACT_ATOMS: atom_id res chain seq x y z
N ARG A 1 0.43 33.39 11.12
CA ARG A 1 0.79 32.01 11.54
C ARG A 1 1.91 32.16 12.56
N ARG A 2 1.64 31.94 13.86
CA ARG A 2 2.63 32.02 14.95
C ARG A 2 3.47 30.73 14.93
N HIS A 3 4.76 30.87 14.65
CA HIS A 3 5.74 29.81 14.87
C HIS A 3 5.91 29.61 16.38
N THR A 4 5.28 28.62 16.95
CA THR A 4 5.56 28.19 18.32
C THR A 4 6.96 27.54 18.35
N ARG A 5 7.96 28.30 18.79
CA ARG A 5 9.23 27.74 19.25
C ARG A 5 8.92 27.01 20.56
N TYR A 6 8.91 25.68 20.53
CA TYR A 6 8.92 24.92 21.77
C TYR A 6 10.28 25.16 22.46
N PRO A 7 10.29 25.46 23.75
CA PRO A 7 11.54 25.52 24.50
C PRO A 7 12.23 24.14 24.43
N LEU A 8 13.56 24.16 24.36
CA LEU A 8 14.38 22.94 24.50
C LEU A 8 14.02 22.28 25.83
N VAL A 9 13.23 21.23 25.75
CA VAL A 9 12.96 20.38 26.91
C VAL A 9 14.23 19.56 27.11
N THR A 10 14.99 19.88 28.17
CA THR A 10 16.19 19.14 28.55
C THR A 10 15.82 17.69 28.79
N GLY A 11 16.39 16.78 28.01
CA GLY A 11 16.16 15.32 28.13
C GLY A 11 15.37 14.66 27.01
N VAL A 12 14.80 15.39 26.05
CA VAL A 12 14.09 14.82 24.90
C VAL A 12 14.99 14.80 23.67
N GLN A 13 15.18 13.63 23.06
CA GLN A 13 15.95 13.49 21.83
C GLN A 13 15.27 14.26 20.68
N THR A 14 16.02 15.15 20.04
CA THR A 14 15.56 15.88 18.85
C THR A 14 16.28 15.34 17.63
N CYS A 15 15.55 14.82 16.65
CA CYS A 15 16.08 14.25 15.42
C CYS A 15 15.59 15.03 14.21
N ALA A 16 16.43 15.15 13.19
CA ALA A 16 16.02 15.69 11.90
C ALA A 16 15.72 14.56 10.90
N LEU A 17 14.79 14.82 9.98
CA LEU A 17 14.58 13.92 8.86
C LEU A 17 15.80 13.96 7.91
N PRO A 18 16.30 12.81 7.47
CA PRO A 18 17.40 12.76 6.53
C PRO A 18 16.96 13.20 5.13
N ILE A 19 17.93 13.65 4.33
CA ILE A 19 17.74 13.90 2.91
C ILE A 19 18.17 12.64 2.17
N PHE A 20 17.22 12.02 1.47
CA PHE A 20 17.44 10.77 0.74
C PHE A 20 18.02 11.02 -0.65
N ASN A 21 18.93 10.15 -1.06
CA ASN A 21 19.33 10.00 -2.45
C ASN A 21 18.37 9.01 -3.12
N LEU A 22 17.30 9.53 -3.72
CA LEU A 22 16.24 8.69 -4.31
C LEU A 22 16.75 7.76 -5.42
N ASP A 23 17.78 8.16 -6.18
CA ASP A 23 18.32 7.35 -7.25
C ASP A 23 19.17 6.16 -6.76
N LYS A 24 19.63 6.22 -5.50
CA LYS A 24 20.31 5.10 -4.84
C LYS A 24 19.37 4.28 -3.95
N MET A 25 18.33 4.90 -3.46
CA MET A 25 17.33 4.26 -2.60
C MET A 25 16.30 3.47 -3.41
N ILE A 26 15.84 4.00 -4.56
CA ILE A 26 14.84 3.35 -5.39
C ILE A 26 15.52 2.45 -6.41
N VAL A 27 15.24 1.15 -6.33
CA VAL A 27 15.62 0.19 -7.37
C VAL A 27 14.53 0.23 -8.45
N PRO A 28 14.85 0.71 -9.67
CA PRO A 28 13.84 0.95 -10.68
C PRO A 28 13.28 -0.37 -11.25
N PHE A 29 12.02 -0.35 -11.69
CA PHE A 29 11.33 -1.53 -12.22
C PHE A 29 12.05 -2.23 -13.38
N ARG A 30 12.86 -1.51 -14.15
CA ARG A 30 13.65 -2.11 -15.23
C ARG A 30 14.69 -3.09 -14.70
N ARG A 31 15.31 -2.76 -13.57
CA ARG A 31 16.28 -3.62 -12.90
C ARG A 31 15.58 -4.80 -12.25
N THR A 32 14.53 -4.57 -11.47
CA THR A 32 13.78 -5.65 -10.81
C THR A 32 13.19 -6.62 -11.83
N TYR A 33 12.64 -6.12 -12.95
CA TYR A 33 12.13 -6.97 -14.02
C TYR A 33 13.24 -7.83 -14.64
N SER A 34 14.39 -7.25 -14.99
CA SER A 34 15.51 -7.98 -15.58
C SER A 34 16.01 -9.11 -14.67
N ASP A 35 16.13 -8.83 -13.37
CA ASP A 35 16.60 -9.80 -12.38
C ASP A 35 15.58 -10.93 -12.18
N PHE A 36 14.28 -10.60 -12.12
CA PHE A 36 13.22 -11.61 -12.06
C PHE A 36 13.08 -12.42 -13.35
N GLU A 37 13.27 -11.82 -14.50
CA GLU A 37 13.26 -12.53 -15.79
C GLU A 37 14.41 -13.52 -15.89
N ALA A 38 15.62 -13.12 -15.51
CA ALA A 38 16.79 -13.98 -15.49
C ALA A 38 16.59 -15.16 -14.53
N TRP A 39 16.14 -14.89 -13.31
CA TRP A 39 15.83 -15.91 -12.33
C TRP A 39 14.72 -16.86 -12.80
N ALA A 40 13.60 -16.35 -13.30
CA ALA A 40 12.48 -17.17 -13.75
C ALA A 40 12.85 -18.08 -14.95
N ASN A 41 13.70 -17.60 -15.86
CA ASN A 41 14.20 -18.40 -16.96
C ASN A 41 15.08 -19.57 -16.47
N ASN A 42 15.88 -19.34 -15.43
CA ASN A 42 16.63 -20.41 -14.77
C ASN A 42 15.66 -21.40 -14.09
N GLN A 43 14.65 -20.93 -13.37
CA GLN A 43 13.66 -21.82 -12.72
C GLN A 43 12.86 -22.67 -13.71
N LYS A 44 12.52 -22.14 -14.89
CA LYS A 44 11.85 -22.91 -15.95
C LYS A 44 12.67 -24.10 -16.41
N SER A 45 13.99 -24.00 -16.41
CA SER A 45 14.88 -25.09 -16.81
C SER A 45 15.12 -26.12 -15.71
N VAL A 46 15.11 -25.69 -14.44
CA VAL A 46 15.49 -26.54 -13.28
C VAL A 46 14.26 -27.11 -12.58
N LEU A 47 13.19 -26.33 -12.40
CA LEU A 47 11.97 -26.68 -11.65
C LEU A 47 10.71 -26.47 -12.49
N GLN A 48 10.71 -26.98 -13.72
CA GLN A 48 9.67 -26.77 -14.72
C GLN A 48 8.26 -27.10 -14.20
N GLU A 49 8.08 -28.22 -13.52
CA GLU A 49 6.77 -28.65 -13.03
C GLU A 49 6.20 -27.69 -11.97
N ALA A 50 7.01 -27.28 -10.99
CA ALA A 50 6.61 -26.33 -9.95
C ALA A 50 6.24 -24.97 -10.55
N TYR A 51 7.05 -24.51 -11.52
CA TYR A 51 6.78 -23.25 -12.22
C TYR A 51 5.46 -23.33 -13.01
N LEU A 52 5.23 -24.37 -13.80
CA LEU A 52 4.00 -24.54 -14.59
C LEU A 52 2.75 -24.65 -13.71
N LYS A 53 2.84 -25.35 -12.58
CA LYS A 53 1.73 -25.45 -11.62
C LYS A 53 1.37 -24.08 -11.01
N SER A 54 2.35 -23.29 -10.63
CA SER A 54 2.13 -21.94 -10.11
C SER A 54 1.57 -21.00 -11.19
N LEU A 55 2.07 -21.12 -12.42
CA LEU A 55 1.59 -20.35 -13.56
C LEU A 55 0.11 -20.65 -13.88
N ASP A 56 -0.31 -21.90 -13.77
CA ASP A 56 -1.72 -22.28 -13.98
C ASP A 56 -2.63 -21.67 -12.90
N LYS A 57 -2.21 -21.69 -11.63
CA LYS A 57 -2.90 -21.00 -10.54
C LYS A 57 -3.04 -19.50 -10.81
N TYR A 58 -1.94 -18.86 -11.27
CA TYR A 58 -1.96 -17.43 -11.62
C TYR A 58 -2.94 -17.13 -12.77
N ARG A 59 -2.90 -17.94 -13.84
CA ARG A 59 -3.78 -17.74 -15.01
C ARG A 59 -5.25 -17.91 -14.66
N THR A 60 -5.58 -18.92 -13.84
CA THR A 60 -6.95 -19.14 -13.35
C THR A 60 -7.42 -17.96 -12.54
N TYR A 61 -6.63 -17.49 -11.58
CA TYR A 61 -6.92 -16.31 -10.79
C TYR A 61 -7.12 -15.07 -11.69
N LYS A 62 -6.20 -14.79 -12.61
CA LYS A 62 -6.28 -13.66 -13.53
C LYS A 62 -7.58 -13.65 -14.34
N LYS A 63 -7.98 -14.81 -14.88
CA LYS A 63 -9.22 -14.96 -15.66
C LYS A 63 -10.48 -14.61 -14.86
N GLU A 64 -10.51 -14.97 -13.59
CA GLU A 64 -11.64 -14.65 -12.70
C GLU A 64 -11.63 -13.17 -12.30
N SER A 65 -10.47 -12.65 -11.91
CA SER A 65 -10.31 -11.28 -11.42
C SER A 65 -10.61 -10.21 -12.46
N ILE A 66 -10.16 -10.40 -13.69
CA ILE A 66 -10.39 -9.43 -14.77
C ILE A 66 -11.88 -9.13 -14.97
N LYS A 67 -12.78 -10.10 -14.78
CA LYS A 67 -14.23 -9.87 -14.86
C LYS A 67 -14.69 -8.86 -13.80
N THR A 68 -14.22 -9.02 -12.57
CA THR A 68 -14.55 -8.11 -11.45
C THR A 68 -13.96 -6.73 -11.66
N VAL A 69 -12.70 -6.66 -12.08
CA VAL A 69 -12.02 -5.40 -12.39
C VAL A 69 -12.72 -4.62 -13.50
N ASN A 70 -13.17 -5.32 -14.55
CA ASN A 70 -13.92 -4.71 -15.64
C ASN A 70 -15.23 -4.10 -15.18
N TYR A 71 -15.95 -4.78 -14.29
CA TYR A 71 -17.19 -4.27 -13.71
C TYR A 71 -16.94 -3.00 -12.89
N LEU A 72 -15.94 -3.03 -11.99
CA LEU A 72 -15.61 -1.89 -11.14
C LEU A 72 -15.06 -0.69 -11.94
N ALA A 73 -14.29 -0.94 -12.98
CA ALA A 73 -13.83 0.12 -13.88
C ALA A 73 -14.99 0.82 -14.57
N LYS A 74 -15.98 0.06 -15.06
CA LYS A 74 -17.19 0.63 -15.67
C LYS A 74 -18.00 1.45 -14.64
N GLU A 75 -18.16 0.94 -13.42
CA GLU A 75 -18.83 1.68 -12.35
C GLU A 75 -18.11 3.00 -12.02
N PHE A 76 -16.78 2.96 -11.95
CA PHE A 76 -15.96 4.15 -11.73
C PHE A 76 -16.11 5.18 -12.86
N GLU A 77 -16.06 4.75 -14.12
CA GLU A 77 -16.26 5.63 -15.28
C GLU A 77 -17.66 6.28 -15.27
N CYS A 78 -18.69 5.53 -14.90
CA CYS A 78 -20.05 6.06 -14.74
C CYS A 78 -20.11 7.13 -13.62
N LYS A 79 -19.49 6.88 -12.47
CA LYS A 79 -19.43 7.87 -11.38
C LYS A 79 -18.64 9.10 -11.78
N LYS A 80 -17.49 8.94 -12.44
CA LYS A 80 -16.68 10.04 -12.95
C LYS A 80 -17.46 10.91 -13.95
N ALA A 81 -18.21 10.28 -14.87
CA ALA A 81 -19.05 10.98 -15.83
C ALA A 81 -20.19 11.74 -15.14
N ALA A 82 -20.85 11.14 -14.14
CA ALA A 82 -21.89 11.81 -13.36
C ALA A 82 -21.34 13.02 -12.59
N ASP A 83 -20.18 12.90 -11.98
CA ASP A 83 -19.48 13.98 -11.28
C ASP A 83 -19.08 15.13 -12.23
N GLN A 84 -18.59 14.80 -13.42
CA GLN A 84 -18.30 15.78 -14.45
C GLN A 84 -19.57 16.54 -14.88
N TYR A 85 -20.67 15.82 -15.04
CA TYR A 85 -21.96 16.44 -15.36
C TYR A 85 -22.45 17.38 -14.25
N HIS A 86 -22.32 16.97 -12.99
CA HIS A 86 -22.69 17.84 -11.85
C HIS A 86 -21.81 19.09 -11.71
N ARG A 87 -20.54 19.00 -12.13
CA ARG A 87 -19.60 20.16 -12.11
C ARG A 87 -19.67 20.99 -13.39
N ALA A 88 -20.41 20.54 -14.41
CA ALA A 88 -20.57 21.29 -15.64
C ALA A 88 -21.34 22.59 -15.40
N ASN A 89 -20.70 23.71 -15.67
CA ASN A 89 -21.31 25.04 -15.59
C ASN A 89 -21.71 25.49 -16.98
N THR A 90 -23.01 25.74 -17.16
CA THR A 90 -23.53 26.28 -18.42
C THR A 90 -23.69 27.78 -18.26
N ALA A 91 -22.91 28.53 -19.02
CA ALA A 91 -22.97 29.99 -19.04
C ALA A 91 -23.42 30.50 -20.41
N ASN A 92 -24.15 31.59 -20.42
CA ASN A 92 -24.46 32.30 -21.65
C ASN A 92 -23.20 33.00 -22.17
N THR A 93 -22.90 32.84 -23.45
CA THR A 93 -21.64 33.34 -24.06
C THR A 93 -21.65 34.82 -24.40
N GLY A 94 -22.77 35.50 -24.29
CA GLY A 94 -22.96 36.85 -24.81
C GLY A 94 -23.08 36.91 -26.35
N VAL A 95 -22.92 35.79 -27.04
CA VAL A 95 -23.11 35.69 -28.50
C VAL A 95 -24.54 35.23 -28.81
N LEU A 96 -25.26 36.01 -29.64
CA LEU A 96 -26.63 35.67 -30.02
C LEU A 96 -26.69 34.37 -30.81
N ASP A 97 -27.66 33.54 -30.48
CA ASP A 97 -27.98 32.33 -31.23
C ASP A 97 -28.92 32.72 -32.36
N THR A 98 -28.40 32.84 -33.56
CA THR A 98 -29.15 33.28 -34.76
C THR A 98 -30.33 32.38 -35.09
N GLN A 99 -30.26 31.09 -34.69
CA GLN A 99 -31.36 30.14 -34.89
C GLN A 99 -32.53 30.41 -33.94
N LYS A 100 -32.30 31.02 -32.79
CA LYS A 100 -33.33 31.37 -31.79
C LYS A 100 -33.82 32.80 -31.90
N LEU A 101 -33.20 33.61 -32.74
CA LEU A 101 -33.49 35.04 -32.86
C LEU A 101 -34.96 35.33 -33.22
N HIS A 102 -35.61 34.45 -33.96
CA HIS A 102 -37.01 34.59 -34.32
C HIS A 102 -37.99 34.46 -33.11
N THR A 103 -37.51 33.89 -31.99
CA THR A 103 -38.32 33.70 -30.79
C THR A 103 -38.18 34.82 -29.77
N PHE A 104 -37.52 35.96 -30.12
CA PHE A 104 -37.16 37.05 -29.17
C PHE A 104 -38.35 37.66 -28.41
N LYS A 105 -39.59 37.55 -28.91
CA LYS A 105 -40.77 38.10 -28.27
C LYS A 105 -41.26 37.29 -27.06
N TRP A 106 -40.86 36.03 -26.94
CA TRP A 106 -41.35 35.11 -25.89
C TRP A 106 -40.28 34.19 -25.30
N ASN A 107 -39.06 34.30 -25.77
CA ASN A 107 -37.92 33.49 -25.25
C ASN A 107 -36.79 34.41 -24.86
N GLU A 108 -36.48 34.47 -23.56
CA GLU A 108 -35.37 35.25 -23.02
C GLU A 108 -33.99 34.61 -23.24
N ASP A 109 -33.95 33.30 -23.60
CA ASP A 109 -32.72 32.51 -23.77
C ASP A 109 -32.20 32.56 -25.22
N LEU A 110 -31.82 33.76 -25.64
CA LEU A 110 -31.38 34.07 -27.01
C LEU A 110 -29.86 33.94 -27.21
N PHE A 111 -29.10 33.65 -26.17
CA PHE A 111 -27.65 33.57 -26.27
C PHE A 111 -27.20 32.11 -26.41
N LYS A 112 -26.11 31.89 -27.17
CA LYS A 112 -25.43 30.59 -27.20
C LYS A 112 -24.93 30.23 -25.85
N LYS A 113 -25.17 29.00 -25.44
CA LYS A 113 -24.66 28.44 -24.18
C LYS A 113 -23.36 27.69 -24.41
N VAL A 114 -22.36 27.93 -23.56
CA VAL A 114 -21.14 27.13 -23.50
C VAL A 114 -21.13 26.41 -22.16
N THR A 115 -21.03 25.11 -22.24
CA THR A 115 -20.84 24.27 -21.06
C THR A 115 -19.34 24.06 -20.85
N THR A 116 -18.80 24.66 -19.82
CA THR A 116 -17.41 24.43 -19.37
C THR A 116 -17.41 23.34 -18.29
N ILE A 117 -16.68 22.27 -18.54
CA ILE A 117 -16.44 21.24 -17.54
C ILE A 117 -15.08 21.57 -16.91
N PRO A 118 -15.04 21.95 -15.61
CA PRO A 118 -13.78 22.17 -14.93
C PRO A 118 -12.94 20.90 -14.96
N ASP A 119 -11.65 21.01 -15.24
CA ASP A 119 -10.74 19.87 -15.20
C ASP A 119 -10.80 19.18 -13.86
N GLY A 120 -11.13 17.91 -13.86
CA GLY A 120 -11.08 17.07 -12.68
C GLY A 120 -9.64 16.92 -12.20
N LYS A 121 -9.42 16.90 -10.88
CA LYS A 121 -8.07 16.66 -10.34
C LYS A 121 -7.58 15.28 -10.77
N ASN A 122 -6.41 15.23 -11.40
CA ASN A 122 -5.79 13.96 -11.78
C ASN A 122 -5.30 13.24 -10.53
N HIS A 123 -5.73 12.00 -10.36
CA HIS A 123 -5.35 11.14 -9.25
C HIS A 123 -4.17 10.25 -9.62
N GLY A 124 -3.24 10.07 -8.67
CA GLY A 124 -2.16 9.10 -8.73
C GLY A 124 -2.18 8.18 -7.52
N LEU A 125 -1.46 7.07 -7.62
CA LEU A 125 -1.40 6.06 -6.58
C LEU A 125 0.04 5.63 -6.31
N VAL A 126 0.46 5.69 -5.06
CA VAL A 126 1.73 5.14 -4.58
C VAL A 126 1.44 4.06 -3.56
N PHE A 127 1.95 2.86 -3.81
CA PHE A 127 1.85 1.73 -2.92
C PHE A 127 3.18 1.42 -2.26
N TYR A 128 3.14 1.20 -0.96
CA TYR A 128 4.23 0.61 -0.20
C TYR A 128 3.79 -0.75 0.31
N LEU A 129 4.46 -1.79 -0.16
CA LEU A 129 4.24 -3.19 0.19
C LEU A 129 5.28 -3.63 1.20
N ASP A 130 4.84 -4.18 2.30
CA ASP A 130 5.71 -4.82 3.28
C ASP A 130 6.36 -6.07 2.70
N TRP A 131 7.70 -6.08 2.68
CA TRP A 131 8.50 -7.19 2.16
C TRP A 131 9.25 -7.88 3.29
N SER A 132 8.58 -8.07 4.42
CA SER A 132 9.12 -8.68 5.63
C SER A 132 8.85 -10.18 5.72
N GLY A 133 9.64 -10.87 6.55
CA GLY A 133 9.51 -12.31 6.75
C GLY A 133 8.16 -12.74 7.31
N SER A 134 7.50 -11.90 8.13
CA SER A 134 6.16 -12.15 8.69
C SER A 134 5.09 -12.24 7.60
N MET A 135 5.24 -11.44 6.54
CA MET A 135 4.32 -11.43 5.39
C MET A 135 4.33 -12.72 4.58
N SER A 136 5.31 -13.61 4.75
CA SER A 136 5.49 -14.81 3.91
C SER A 136 4.19 -15.59 3.69
N GLN A 137 3.39 -15.79 4.73
CA GLN A 137 2.14 -16.57 4.66
C GLN A 137 0.97 -15.80 4.02
N SER A 138 0.98 -14.49 4.12
CA SER A 138 -0.08 -13.62 3.58
C SER A 138 0.27 -13.04 2.22
N MET A 139 1.48 -13.30 1.71
CA MET A 139 2.00 -12.66 0.51
C MET A 139 1.16 -12.96 -0.74
N VAL A 140 0.81 -14.23 -1.02
CA VAL A 140 0.01 -14.58 -2.20
C VAL A 140 -1.39 -13.96 -2.17
N PRO A 141 -2.17 -14.03 -1.07
CA PRO A 141 -3.43 -13.29 -0.95
C PRO A 141 -3.28 -11.78 -1.12
N THR A 142 -2.22 -11.20 -0.58
CA THR A 142 -1.92 -9.77 -0.68
C THR A 142 -1.61 -9.36 -2.12
N LEU A 143 -0.77 -10.13 -2.81
CA LEU A 143 -0.49 -9.91 -4.24
C LEU A 143 -1.74 -9.97 -5.10
N LYS A 144 -2.66 -10.90 -4.83
CA LYS A 144 -3.93 -10.97 -5.55
C LYS A 144 -4.71 -9.67 -5.45
N GLN A 145 -4.82 -9.11 -4.25
CA GLN A 145 -5.51 -7.83 -4.06
C GLN A 145 -4.79 -6.66 -4.75
N LEU A 146 -3.46 -6.65 -4.66
CA LEU A 146 -2.62 -5.68 -5.33
C LEU A 146 -2.76 -5.76 -6.85
N TYR A 147 -2.82 -6.96 -7.43
CA TYR A 147 -2.99 -7.16 -8.87
C TYR A 147 -4.35 -6.65 -9.36
N ASP A 148 -5.42 -6.91 -8.61
CA ASP A 148 -6.76 -6.40 -8.92
C ASP A 148 -6.75 -4.88 -9.02
N LEU A 149 -6.06 -4.23 -8.09
CA LEU A 149 -5.93 -2.79 -8.05
C LEU A 149 -5.04 -2.25 -9.17
N ILE A 150 -3.93 -2.92 -9.49
CA ILE A 150 -3.05 -2.54 -10.61
C ILE A 150 -3.80 -2.65 -11.94
N TRP A 151 -4.54 -3.74 -12.19
CA TRP A 151 -5.35 -3.89 -13.40
C TRP A 151 -6.44 -2.82 -13.48
N PHE A 152 -7.07 -2.50 -12.35
CA PHE A 152 -8.03 -1.40 -12.27
C PHE A 152 -7.37 -0.07 -12.64
N CYS A 153 -6.28 0.32 -11.99
CA CYS A 153 -5.56 1.56 -12.27
C CYS A 153 -5.10 1.65 -13.73
N LYS A 154 -4.56 0.55 -14.27
CA LYS A 154 -4.13 0.49 -15.68
C LYS A 154 -5.31 0.70 -16.64
N LYS A 155 -6.48 0.13 -16.32
CA LYS A 155 -7.68 0.23 -17.16
C LYS A 155 -8.30 1.62 -17.13
N VAL A 156 -8.31 2.26 -15.98
CA VAL A 156 -8.89 3.60 -15.77
C VAL A 156 -7.91 4.73 -16.10
N GLY A 157 -6.63 4.38 -16.38
CA GLY A 157 -5.60 5.35 -16.71
C GLY A 157 -5.05 6.12 -15.50
N ILE A 158 -5.15 5.58 -14.28
CA ILE A 158 -4.56 6.17 -13.08
C ILE A 158 -3.07 5.80 -13.02
N PRO A 159 -2.14 6.79 -13.02
CA PRO A 159 -0.72 6.50 -12.82
C PRO A 159 -0.46 5.91 -11.45
N PHE A 160 0.42 4.91 -11.39
CA PHE A 160 0.76 4.24 -10.13
C PHE A 160 2.23 3.82 -10.07
N ARG A 161 2.73 3.67 -8.83
CA ARG A 161 3.99 3.04 -8.47
C ARG A 161 3.74 2.08 -7.31
N VAL A 162 4.35 0.92 -7.37
CA VAL A 162 4.35 -0.07 -6.28
C VAL A 162 5.78 -0.31 -5.85
N TYR A 163 6.09 0.08 -4.65
CA TYR A 163 7.38 -0.13 -4.00
C TYR A 163 7.25 -1.18 -2.91
N ALA A 164 8.11 -2.17 -2.91
CA ALA A 164 8.31 -3.00 -1.73
C ALA A 164 9.46 -2.42 -0.91
N PHE A 165 9.30 -2.29 0.39
CA PHE A 165 10.36 -1.80 1.26
C PHE A 165 11.11 -2.96 1.90
N SER A 166 12.43 -2.92 1.81
CA SER A 166 13.35 -3.98 2.25
C SER A 166 14.60 -3.39 2.87
N ASP A 167 15.10 -4.05 3.90
CA ASP A 167 16.39 -3.81 4.55
C ASP A 167 17.27 -5.07 4.52
N ALA A 168 17.07 -5.94 3.53
CA ALA A 168 17.87 -7.14 3.39
C ALA A 168 19.36 -6.81 3.32
N SER A 169 20.18 -7.48 4.13
CA SER A 169 21.61 -7.16 4.29
C SER A 169 22.40 -7.19 2.98
N HIS A 170 21.98 -7.99 2.01
CA HIS A 170 22.60 -8.05 0.69
C HIS A 170 22.26 -6.88 -0.23
N ASN A 171 21.24 -6.06 0.10
CA ASN A 171 20.86 -4.90 -0.71
C ASN A 171 22.00 -3.90 -0.88
N ASP A 172 22.87 -3.73 0.12
CA ASP A 172 24.00 -2.81 0.04
C ASP A 172 25.03 -3.25 -1.03
N HIS A 173 25.15 -4.56 -1.26
CA HIS A 173 26.04 -5.13 -2.30
C HIS A 173 25.35 -5.16 -3.68
N LEU A 174 24.08 -5.52 -3.73
CA LEU A 174 23.33 -5.63 -5.01
C LEU A 174 23.00 -4.25 -5.60
N PHE A 175 22.74 -3.27 -4.75
CA PHE A 175 22.33 -1.92 -5.13
C PHE A 175 23.23 -0.89 -4.45
N PRO A 176 24.52 -0.80 -4.84
CA PRO A 176 25.49 0.01 -4.12
C PRO A 176 25.18 1.51 -4.17
N GLY A 177 25.43 2.18 -3.05
CA GLY A 177 25.36 3.63 -2.94
C GLY A 177 24.75 4.10 -1.62
N VAL A 178 25.09 5.32 -1.25
CA VAL A 178 24.62 5.96 -0.02
C VAL A 178 23.17 6.40 -0.18
N VAL A 179 22.28 5.81 0.59
CA VAL A 179 20.82 6.08 0.57
C VAL A 179 20.50 7.42 1.23
N ALA A 180 21.16 7.72 2.34
CA ALA A 180 21.04 8.99 3.05
C ALA A 180 22.38 9.36 3.69
N ALA A 181 22.68 10.66 3.80
CA ALA A 181 23.88 11.12 4.49
C ALA A 181 23.77 10.86 5.99
N GLU A 182 24.79 10.25 6.59
CA GLU A 182 24.87 10.00 8.04
C GLU A 182 25.26 11.29 8.75
N LYS A 183 24.27 12.07 9.20
CA LYS A 183 24.50 13.27 10.03
C LYS A 183 24.12 12.98 11.48
N LEU A 184 24.85 13.57 12.41
CA LEU A 184 24.54 13.46 13.84
C LEU A 184 23.13 13.99 14.12
N ASN A 185 22.40 13.27 14.96
CA ASN A 185 21.04 13.57 15.37
C ASN A 185 20.01 13.55 14.21
N ASP A 186 20.34 13.02 13.04
CA ASP A 186 19.31 12.67 12.05
C ASP A 186 18.72 11.30 12.42
N VAL A 187 17.48 11.05 11.97
CA VAL A 187 16.92 9.70 12.01
C VAL A 187 17.85 8.78 11.22
N HIS A 188 18.26 7.69 11.85
CA HIS A 188 19.17 6.73 11.23
C HIS A 188 18.45 5.94 10.14
N ILE A 189 19.12 5.76 9.01
CA ILE A 189 18.67 4.94 7.90
C ILE A 189 19.69 3.86 7.64
N ASP A 190 19.27 2.60 7.70
CA ASP A 190 20.14 1.48 7.39
C ASP A 190 20.65 1.57 5.94
N ARG A 191 21.91 1.21 5.73
CA ARG A 191 22.55 1.23 4.40
C ARG A 191 21.90 0.24 3.44
N SER A 192 21.32 -0.83 3.96
CA SER A 192 20.62 -1.86 3.19
C SER A 192 19.21 -1.44 2.80
N PHE A 193 18.66 -0.34 3.35
CA PHE A 193 17.30 0.11 3.05
C PHE A 193 17.13 0.42 1.57
N ARG A 194 16.15 -0.22 0.93
CA ARG A 194 15.78 0.04 -0.48
C ARG A 194 14.27 0.02 -0.65
N LEU A 195 13.81 0.80 -1.61
CA LEU A 195 12.47 0.73 -2.18
C LEU A 195 12.58 0.02 -3.54
N LEU A 196 12.09 -1.20 -3.60
CA LEU A 196 12.10 -2.04 -4.80
C LEU A 196 10.85 -1.72 -5.63
N GLU A 197 10.99 -1.04 -6.76
CA GLU A 197 9.87 -0.74 -7.65
C GLU A 197 9.48 -2.01 -8.42
N PHE A 198 8.48 -2.74 -7.92
CA PHE A 198 8.03 -3.97 -8.56
C PHE A 198 7.07 -3.72 -9.71
N PHE A 199 6.15 -2.75 -9.56
CA PHE A 199 5.18 -2.44 -10.59
C PHE A 199 5.05 -0.94 -10.81
N SER A 200 4.86 -0.56 -12.08
CA SER A 200 4.78 0.83 -12.48
C SER A 200 3.80 1.00 -13.63
N SER A 201 3.04 2.10 -13.65
CA SER A 201 2.20 2.48 -14.80
C SER A 201 3.01 2.68 -16.08
N ARG A 202 4.33 2.90 -15.97
CA ARG A 202 5.27 3.04 -17.10
C ARG A 202 5.63 1.72 -17.77
N MET A 203 5.36 0.60 -17.13
CA MET A 203 5.53 -0.71 -17.76
C MET A 203 4.54 -0.86 -18.91
N ASN A 204 4.99 -1.38 -20.04
CA ASN A 204 4.06 -1.84 -21.07
C ASN A 204 3.25 -3.03 -20.57
N ALA A 205 2.16 -3.35 -21.24
CA ALA A 205 1.24 -4.40 -20.79
C ALA A 205 1.89 -5.78 -20.70
N GLN A 206 2.80 -6.09 -21.63
CA GLN A 206 3.49 -7.37 -21.67
C GLN A 206 4.50 -7.53 -20.53
N THR A 207 5.34 -6.49 -20.29
CA THR A 207 6.30 -6.47 -19.18
C THR A 207 5.58 -6.56 -17.82
N LEU A 208 4.48 -5.81 -17.66
CA LEU A 208 3.69 -5.83 -16.45
C LEU A 208 3.10 -7.21 -16.17
N ASP A 209 2.52 -7.86 -17.17
CA ASP A 209 1.93 -9.19 -17.04
C ASP A 209 2.99 -10.25 -16.69
N LYS A 210 4.15 -10.18 -17.33
CA LYS A 210 5.27 -11.08 -17.05
C LYS A 210 5.83 -10.86 -15.64
N MET A 211 5.98 -9.61 -15.19
CA MET A 211 6.42 -9.32 -13.83
C MET A 211 5.44 -9.85 -12.79
N MET A 212 4.12 -9.73 -13.03
CA MET A 212 3.10 -10.33 -12.17
C MET A 212 3.20 -11.86 -12.10
N GLU A 213 3.44 -12.51 -13.24
CA GLU A 213 3.64 -13.95 -13.33
C GLU A 213 4.87 -14.39 -12.51
N TYR A 214 6.00 -13.72 -12.67
CA TYR A 214 7.23 -14.03 -11.96
C TYR A 214 7.10 -13.79 -10.45
N MET A 215 6.52 -12.68 -10.08
CA MET A 215 6.29 -12.33 -8.67
C MET A 215 5.33 -13.31 -8.00
N TYR A 216 4.27 -13.74 -8.71
CA TYR A 216 3.35 -14.73 -8.19
C TYR A 216 4.07 -16.05 -7.90
N TYR A 217 4.90 -16.54 -8.83
CA TYR A 217 5.70 -17.75 -8.64
C TYR A 217 6.69 -17.58 -7.47
N ASN A 218 7.39 -16.47 -7.38
CA ASN A 218 8.30 -16.19 -6.29
C ASN A 218 7.60 -16.28 -4.93
N CYS A 219 6.43 -15.68 -4.79
CA CYS A 219 5.67 -15.68 -3.54
C CYS A 219 4.98 -17.02 -3.24
N ASP A 220 4.52 -17.75 -4.26
CA ASP A 220 4.01 -19.13 -4.08
C ASP A 220 5.14 -20.07 -3.59
N SER A 221 6.39 -19.77 -3.97
CA SER A 221 7.58 -20.54 -3.57
C SER A 221 7.99 -20.34 -2.11
N PHE A 222 7.60 -19.25 -1.44
CA PHE A 222 7.86 -19.07 0.00
C PHE A 222 7.16 -20.14 0.88
N HIS A 223 6.10 -20.78 0.36
CA HIS A 223 5.33 -21.79 1.08
C HIS A 223 5.61 -23.23 0.63
N ASN A 224 6.18 -23.38 -0.56
CA ASN A 224 6.39 -24.70 -1.14
C ASN A 224 7.83 -25.15 -0.94
N SER A 225 8.04 -26.22 -0.17
CA SER A 225 9.35 -26.82 0.07
C SER A 225 10.09 -27.24 -1.22
N ASN A 226 9.36 -27.39 -2.32
CA ASN A 226 9.87 -27.80 -3.64
C ASN A 226 10.08 -26.61 -4.60
N GLY A 227 9.78 -25.37 -4.15
CA GLY A 227 9.98 -24.17 -4.93
C GLY A 227 11.28 -23.46 -4.54
N SER A 228 11.89 -22.77 -5.49
CA SER A 228 13.00 -21.86 -5.23
C SER A 228 12.50 -20.43 -5.40
N TYR A 229 12.70 -19.59 -4.40
CA TYR A 229 12.44 -18.16 -4.49
C TYR A 229 13.70 -17.41 -4.94
N ASN A 230 13.51 -16.18 -5.40
CA ASN A 230 14.63 -15.34 -5.79
C ASN A 230 15.33 -14.79 -4.52
N TYR A 231 16.53 -15.30 -4.23
CA TYR A 231 17.28 -14.93 -3.03
C TYR A 231 17.66 -13.46 -2.99
N GLU A 232 17.93 -12.83 -4.14
CA GLU A 232 18.24 -11.40 -4.23
C GLU A 232 17.08 -10.49 -3.78
N TYR A 233 15.87 -11.04 -3.82
CA TYR A 233 14.62 -10.39 -3.38
C TYR A 233 13.97 -11.17 -2.24
N SER A 234 14.78 -11.70 -1.32
CA SER A 234 14.27 -12.39 -0.14
C SER A 234 13.56 -11.45 0.82
N LEU A 235 12.62 -12.00 1.58
CA LEU A 235 11.95 -11.28 2.65
C LEU A 235 12.93 -10.95 3.79
N SER A 236 12.78 -9.79 4.43
CA SER A 236 13.71 -9.30 5.45
C SER A 236 12.97 -8.70 6.66
N GLY A 237 13.50 -7.63 7.25
CA GLY A 237 12.87 -6.87 8.32
C GLY A 237 11.76 -5.94 7.84
N THR A 238 11.28 -5.08 8.76
CA THR A 238 10.15 -4.18 8.49
C THR A 238 10.59 -2.70 8.64
N PRO A 239 11.34 -2.12 7.66
CA PRO A 239 11.77 -0.72 7.70
C PRO A 239 10.62 0.24 7.33
N LEU A 240 9.50 0.14 8.07
CA LEU A 240 8.30 0.91 7.79
C LEU A 240 8.45 2.38 8.19
N VAL A 241 9.18 2.71 9.27
CA VAL A 241 9.48 4.11 9.63
C VAL A 241 10.27 4.80 8.54
N GLU A 242 11.33 4.14 8.05
CA GLU A 242 12.16 4.60 6.95
C GLU A 242 11.32 4.88 5.71
N THR A 243 10.40 3.97 5.40
CA THR A 243 9.45 4.11 4.28
C THR A 243 8.53 5.30 4.47
N ILE A 244 7.95 5.49 5.65
CA ILE A 244 7.05 6.61 5.95
C ILE A 244 7.79 7.94 5.80
N ILE A 245 9.00 8.09 6.34
CA ILE A 245 9.76 9.35 6.29
C ILE A 245 10.33 9.66 4.90
N THR A 246 10.46 8.68 3.99
CA THR A 246 10.84 8.93 2.59
C THR A 246 9.68 9.46 1.75
N THR A 247 8.45 9.22 2.17
CA THR A 247 7.23 9.52 1.41
C THR A 247 7.18 10.95 0.87
N PRO A 248 7.51 12.02 1.60
CA PRO A 248 7.45 13.37 1.06
C PRO A 248 8.35 13.56 -0.19
N GLN A 249 9.53 12.94 -0.20
CA GLN A 249 10.46 13.07 -1.32
C GLN A 249 10.04 12.20 -2.51
N VAL A 250 9.57 10.98 -2.24
CA VAL A 250 9.02 10.08 -3.27
C VAL A 250 7.79 10.69 -3.94
N LEU A 251 6.87 11.30 -3.16
CA LEU A 251 5.68 11.95 -3.71
C LEU A 251 6.01 13.14 -4.58
N ASN A 252 6.98 13.96 -4.19
CA ASN A 252 7.42 15.10 -5.00
C ASN A 252 7.98 14.62 -6.35
N LYS A 253 8.78 13.55 -6.35
CA LYS A 253 9.28 12.92 -7.58
C LYS A 253 8.12 12.37 -8.41
N PHE A 254 7.20 11.62 -7.81
CA PHE A 254 6.04 11.03 -8.49
C PHE A 254 5.13 12.10 -9.10
N LYS A 255 4.75 13.14 -8.32
CA LYS A 255 3.90 14.25 -8.81
C LYS A 255 4.54 14.97 -10.00
N SER A 256 5.85 15.21 -9.96
CA SER A 256 6.56 15.88 -11.06
C SER A 256 6.65 15.02 -12.32
N GLU A 257 6.86 13.71 -12.16
CA GLU A 257 7.02 12.76 -13.26
C GLU A 257 5.69 12.42 -13.94
N GLU A 258 4.61 12.23 -13.16
CA GLU A 258 3.29 11.80 -13.67
C GLU A 258 2.30 12.96 -13.84
N LYS A 259 2.70 14.20 -13.45
CA LYS A 259 1.89 15.42 -13.56
C LYS A 259 0.52 15.28 -12.86
N VAL A 260 0.47 14.58 -11.72
CA VAL A 260 -0.74 14.37 -10.93
C VAL A 260 -0.88 15.41 -9.83
N GLN A 261 -2.12 15.81 -9.52
CA GLN A 261 -2.43 16.81 -8.52
C GLN A 261 -2.71 16.17 -7.15
N LYS A 262 -3.51 15.10 -7.12
CA LYS A 262 -3.83 14.34 -5.91
C LYS A 262 -3.15 12.98 -5.94
N VAL A 263 -2.57 12.57 -4.82
CA VAL A 263 -1.97 11.26 -4.70
C VAL A 263 -2.58 10.55 -3.49
N ASN A 264 -2.97 9.30 -3.70
CA ASN A 264 -3.31 8.40 -2.62
C ASN A 264 -2.06 7.53 -2.34
N VAL A 265 -1.65 7.50 -1.08
CA VAL A 265 -0.54 6.68 -0.62
C VAL A 265 -1.11 5.53 0.19
N VAL A 266 -0.76 4.33 -0.17
CA VAL A 266 -1.22 3.13 0.50
C VAL A 266 -0.03 2.42 1.14
N TYR A 267 -0.11 2.21 2.45
CA TYR A 267 0.82 1.37 3.19
C TYR A 267 0.14 0.05 3.51
N LEU A 268 0.76 -1.06 3.10
CA LEU A 268 0.23 -2.39 3.34
C LEU A 268 1.26 -3.21 4.11
N SER A 269 0.93 -3.59 5.36
CA SER A 269 1.80 -4.30 6.29
C SER A 269 0.98 -5.26 7.17
N ASP A 270 1.61 -6.27 7.75
CA ASP A 270 1.03 -7.17 8.75
C ASP A 270 1.51 -6.86 10.18
N GLY A 271 2.38 -5.87 10.35
CA GLY A 271 3.01 -5.56 11.63
C GLY A 271 3.11 -4.08 11.94
N GLU A 272 3.64 -3.83 13.12
CA GLU A 272 4.06 -2.50 13.57
C GLU A 272 5.48 -2.22 13.06
N ALA A 273 5.81 -0.95 12.87
CA ALA A 273 7.16 -0.54 12.53
C ALA A 273 8.17 -0.92 13.61
N CYS A 274 9.39 -1.24 13.21
CA CYS A 274 10.51 -1.37 14.14
C CYS A 274 10.78 -0.03 14.85
N HIS A 275 11.40 -0.11 16.03
CA HIS A 275 11.77 1.10 16.77
C HIS A 275 12.72 1.98 15.95
N PRO A 276 12.42 3.27 15.80
CA PRO A 276 13.28 4.18 15.06
C PRO A 276 14.64 4.34 15.78
N GLN A 277 15.65 4.63 15.00
CA GLN A 277 17.00 4.87 15.49
C GLN A 277 17.41 6.29 15.10
N TYR A 278 18.45 6.84 15.78
CA TYR A 278 19.06 8.10 15.43
C TYR A 278 20.58 7.95 15.33
N ASN A 279 21.20 8.79 14.52
CA ASN A 279 22.62 8.80 14.31
C ASN A 279 23.36 9.38 15.51
N LYS A 280 24.15 8.53 16.20
CA LYS A 280 25.00 8.90 17.34
C LYS A 280 26.45 8.58 17.04
N PHE A 281 27.34 9.52 17.39
CA PHE A 281 28.77 9.27 17.30
C PHE A 281 29.23 8.44 18.49
N ILE A 282 29.86 7.31 18.21
CA ILE A 282 30.45 6.43 19.25
C ILE A 282 31.96 6.61 19.25
N THR A 283 32.48 7.26 20.30
CA THR A 283 33.89 7.64 20.43
C THR A 283 34.79 6.41 20.41
N SER A 284 34.40 5.31 21.05
CA SER A 284 35.20 4.08 21.11
C SER A 284 35.41 3.43 19.73
N MET A 285 34.52 3.66 18.78
CA MET A 285 34.56 3.09 17.43
C MET A 285 34.94 4.12 16.37
N ASN A 286 35.01 5.41 16.74
CA ASN A 286 35.23 6.53 15.85
C ASN A 286 34.27 6.54 14.61
N LYS A 287 33.01 6.15 14.83
CA LYS A 287 31.99 6.02 13.77
C LYS A 287 30.63 6.50 14.27
N ILE A 288 29.78 6.84 13.29
CA ILE A 288 28.36 7.10 13.52
C ILE A 288 27.60 5.77 13.45
N TYR A 289 26.75 5.53 14.42
CA TYR A 289 25.90 4.35 14.50
C TYR A 289 24.45 4.72 14.78
N GLY A 290 23.52 3.88 14.31
CA GLY A 290 22.12 3.94 14.70
C GLY A 290 21.95 3.55 16.17
N GLN A 291 21.53 4.51 16.98
CA GLN A 291 21.18 4.28 18.38
C GLN A 291 19.67 4.16 18.49
N PRO A 292 19.11 3.04 18.99
CA PRO A 292 17.68 2.91 19.19
C PRO A 292 17.12 3.97 20.15
N MET A 293 15.92 4.46 19.86
CA MET A 293 15.19 5.42 20.70
C MET A 293 14.43 4.72 21.86
N TYR A 294 14.98 3.63 22.44
CA TYR A 294 14.29 2.83 23.46
C TYR A 294 14.05 3.53 24.80
N GLY A 295 14.86 4.52 25.13
CA GLY A 295 14.78 5.20 26.44
C GLY A 295 13.80 6.36 26.47
N ASP A 296 13.55 6.95 25.33
CA ASP A 296 12.76 8.16 25.19
C ASP A 296 11.42 7.80 24.53
N ARG A 297 10.39 7.58 25.37
CA ARG A 297 9.00 7.39 24.87
C ARG A 297 8.54 8.55 23.99
N ILE A 298 9.26 9.65 24.05
CA ILE A 298 8.96 10.91 23.38
C ILE A 298 10.21 11.41 22.68
N CYS A 299 10.08 11.64 21.37
CA CYS A 299 11.11 12.32 20.59
C CYS A 299 10.54 13.53 19.84
N VAL A 300 11.39 14.47 19.46
CA VAL A 300 11.03 15.58 18.60
C VAL A 300 11.59 15.31 17.21
N ILE A 301 10.73 15.23 16.21
CA ILE A 301 11.16 15.09 14.81
C ILE A 301 11.01 16.46 14.12
N ARG A 302 12.03 16.81 13.34
CA ARG A 302 12.09 18.06 12.58
C ARG A 302 12.32 17.77 11.10
N ASP A 303 11.50 18.34 10.23
CA ASP A 303 11.77 18.39 8.80
C ASP A 303 12.65 19.61 8.46
N PRO A 304 13.85 19.40 7.91
CA PRO A 304 14.76 20.49 7.57
C PRO A 304 14.22 21.41 6.46
N LYS A 305 13.37 20.87 5.56
CA LYS A 305 12.83 21.61 4.40
C LYS A 305 11.67 22.53 4.78
N SER A 306 10.63 21.99 5.41
CA SER A 306 9.46 22.75 5.82
C SER A 306 9.66 23.48 7.15
N ARG A 307 10.72 23.15 7.89
CA ARG A 307 10.96 23.58 9.29
C ARG A 307 9.86 23.13 10.25
N TYR A 308 8.97 22.24 9.82
CA TYR A 308 7.97 21.66 10.67
C TYR A 308 8.63 20.77 11.71
N GLN A 309 8.23 20.91 12.97
CA GLN A 309 8.70 20.06 14.05
C GLN A 309 7.54 19.69 14.96
N ARG A 310 7.57 18.45 15.44
CA ARG A 310 6.54 17.92 16.32
C ARG A 310 7.13 16.95 17.32
N LYS A 311 6.57 16.98 18.52
CA LYS A 311 6.78 15.97 19.55
C LYS A 311 6.00 14.73 19.15
N ILE A 312 6.67 13.60 19.07
CA ILE A 312 6.11 12.29 18.74
C ILE A 312 6.12 11.44 20.00
N ASP A 313 4.98 10.86 20.31
CA ASP A 313 4.79 9.92 21.41
C ASP A 313 4.78 8.50 20.85
N LEU A 314 5.84 7.75 21.10
CA LEU A 314 6.02 6.40 20.58
C LEU A 314 5.12 5.36 21.31
N ASP A 315 4.58 5.69 22.49
CA ASP A 315 3.64 4.81 23.22
C ASP A 315 2.28 4.70 22.50
N LYS A 316 1.96 5.65 21.61
CA LYS A 316 0.73 5.64 20.79
C LYS A 316 0.82 4.81 19.51
N GLY A 317 1.80 3.93 19.42
CA GLY A 317 2.10 3.18 18.21
C GLY A 317 3.06 3.96 17.28
N ILE A 318 4.17 3.33 16.97
CA ILE A 318 5.26 3.94 16.19
C ILE A 318 4.79 4.34 14.81
N THR A 319 4.13 3.42 14.10
CA THR A 319 3.61 3.65 12.75
C THR A 319 2.64 4.83 12.73
N ASN A 320 1.66 4.84 13.64
CA ASN A 320 0.63 5.87 13.70
C ASN A 320 1.24 7.25 13.98
N ALA A 321 2.22 7.31 14.88
CA ALA A 321 2.89 8.56 15.26
C ALA A 321 3.68 9.18 14.10
N PHE A 322 4.41 8.35 13.34
CA PHE A 322 5.15 8.82 12.16
C PHE A 322 4.23 9.18 10.99
N VAL A 323 3.16 8.42 10.74
CA VAL A 323 2.17 8.75 9.72
C VAL A 323 1.47 10.06 10.05
N GLU A 324 1.07 10.27 11.30
CA GLU A 324 0.48 11.55 11.76
C GLU A 324 1.46 12.72 11.60
N TYR A 325 2.76 12.50 11.82
CA TYR A 325 3.79 13.51 11.57
C TYR A 325 3.85 13.85 10.07
N ILE A 326 3.93 12.84 9.20
CA ILE A 326 4.07 13.01 7.75
C ILE A 326 2.79 13.60 7.12
N SER A 327 1.59 13.27 7.62
CA SER A 327 0.33 13.83 7.13
C SER A 327 0.27 15.37 7.19
N ASN A 328 1.03 15.98 8.11
CA ASN A 328 1.14 17.44 8.20
C ASN A 328 2.17 18.06 7.22
N ILE A 329 2.95 17.23 6.54
CA ILE A 329 4.01 17.68 5.61
C ILE A 329 3.60 17.45 4.17
N VAL A 330 2.83 16.39 3.89
CA VAL A 330 2.44 15.99 2.54
C VAL A 330 1.01 16.40 2.22
N ASP A 331 0.78 16.80 0.97
CA ASP A 331 -0.55 16.95 0.39
C ASP A 331 -0.91 15.67 -0.37
N ALA A 332 -1.35 14.66 0.38
CA ALA A 332 -1.75 13.34 -0.13
C ALA A 332 -2.70 12.66 0.86
N ASN A 333 -3.56 11.78 0.40
CA ASN A 333 -4.36 10.92 1.26
C ASN A 333 -3.50 9.72 1.70
N LEU A 334 -3.35 9.52 3.00
CA LEU A 334 -2.57 8.42 3.57
C LEU A 334 -3.50 7.31 4.05
N LEU A 335 -3.43 6.15 3.40
CA LEU A 335 -4.26 4.99 3.67
C LEU A 335 -3.42 3.86 4.22
N GLY A 336 -3.82 3.31 5.36
CA GLY A 336 -3.20 2.12 5.93
C GLY A 336 -4.05 0.88 5.67
N PHE A 337 -3.40 -0.22 5.25
CA PHE A 337 -4.00 -1.54 5.23
C PHE A 337 -3.15 -2.46 6.08
N ARG A 338 -3.72 -2.96 7.18
CA ARG A 338 -3.02 -3.86 8.09
C ARG A 338 -3.70 -5.22 8.13
N LEU A 339 -2.91 -6.25 7.86
CA LEU A 339 -3.33 -7.63 8.06
C LEU A 339 -3.10 -8.00 9.53
N CYS A 340 -4.16 -8.33 10.26
CA CYS A 340 -4.05 -8.47 11.69
C CYS A 340 -5.02 -9.49 12.31
N SER A 341 -4.80 -9.79 13.59
CA SER A 341 -5.70 -10.59 14.41
C SER A 341 -6.77 -9.70 15.06
N LYS A 342 -7.80 -10.33 15.61
CA LYS A 342 -8.87 -9.61 16.34
C LYS A 342 -8.34 -8.84 17.57
N SER A 343 -7.29 -9.32 18.22
CA SER A 343 -6.68 -8.65 19.38
C SER A 343 -6.05 -7.30 18.99
N GLU A 344 -5.48 -7.20 17.81
CA GLU A 344 -4.88 -5.97 17.30
C GLU A 344 -5.92 -4.90 16.96
N VAL A 345 -7.17 -5.29 16.62
CA VAL A 345 -8.26 -4.32 16.44
C VAL A 345 -8.46 -3.47 17.69
N ARG A 346 -8.43 -4.09 18.87
CA ARG A 346 -8.56 -3.38 20.15
C ARG A 346 -7.37 -2.46 20.42
N LEU A 347 -6.16 -2.93 20.11
CA LEU A 347 -4.94 -2.14 20.27
C LEU A 347 -4.96 -0.91 19.38
N GLN A 348 -5.30 -1.07 18.10
CA GLN A 348 -5.39 0.05 17.16
C GLN A 348 -6.53 1.03 17.51
N ALA A 349 -7.66 0.52 18.00
CA ALA A 349 -8.74 1.36 18.53
C ALA A 349 -8.26 2.22 19.70
N SER A 350 -7.47 1.63 20.61
CA SER A 350 -6.87 2.37 21.74
C SER A 350 -5.89 3.44 21.27
N PHE A 351 -5.04 3.15 20.30
CA PHE A 351 -4.12 4.13 19.71
C PHE A 351 -4.85 5.29 19.02
N ALA A 352 -6.01 5.00 18.42
CA ALA A 352 -6.87 6.02 17.81
C ALA A 352 -7.74 6.79 18.82
N GLY A 353 -7.63 6.48 20.11
CA GLY A 353 -8.42 7.13 21.17
C GLY A 353 -9.90 6.74 21.14
N ILE A 354 -10.26 5.62 20.55
CA ILE A 354 -11.64 5.11 20.51
C ILE A 354 -12.01 4.53 21.88
N ASP A 355 -13.15 4.97 22.39
CA ASP A 355 -13.68 4.52 23.68
C ASP A 355 -14.13 3.04 23.69
N THR A 356 -14.55 2.55 24.86
CA THR A 356 -14.98 1.16 25.02
C THR A 356 -16.21 0.83 24.17
N ILE A 357 -17.15 1.78 24.01
CA ILE A 357 -18.38 1.58 23.22
C ILE A 357 -18.02 1.45 21.74
N GLY A 358 -17.25 2.38 21.22
CA GLY A 358 -16.75 2.33 19.83
C GLY A 358 -15.95 1.06 19.56
N THR A 359 -15.16 0.58 20.52
CA THR A 359 -14.42 -0.69 20.40
C THR A 359 -15.36 -1.89 20.29
N VAL A 360 -16.51 -1.89 20.98
CA VAL A 360 -17.52 -2.96 20.85
C VAL A 360 -18.13 -2.96 19.45
N ASP A 361 -18.44 -1.79 18.90
CA ASP A 361 -19.00 -1.67 17.56
C ASP A 361 -17.99 -2.10 16.47
N LEU A 362 -16.72 -1.72 16.61
CA LEU A 362 -15.63 -2.21 15.73
C LEU A 362 -15.52 -3.75 15.80
N ASN A 363 -15.63 -4.35 16.98
CA ASN A 363 -15.61 -5.81 17.11
C ASN A 363 -16.80 -6.49 16.44
N ARG A 364 -18.01 -5.89 16.50
CA ARG A 364 -19.18 -6.40 15.78
C ARG A 364 -18.99 -6.31 14.26
N GLU A 365 -18.47 -5.20 13.78
CA GLU A 365 -18.15 -5.03 12.36
C GLU A 365 -17.09 -6.04 11.90
N TRP A 366 -16.04 -6.25 12.69
CA TRP A 366 -15.01 -7.27 12.45
C TRP A 366 -15.58 -8.68 12.33
N GLU A 367 -16.49 -9.08 13.24
CA GLU A 367 -17.09 -10.41 13.17
C GLU A 367 -17.92 -10.60 11.90
N LYS A 368 -18.61 -9.56 11.46
CA LYS A 368 -19.47 -9.57 10.27
C LYS A 368 -18.66 -9.53 8.98
N ASN A 369 -17.70 -8.61 8.87
CA ASN A 369 -17.05 -8.26 7.61
C ASN A 369 -15.60 -8.79 7.53
N LYS A 370 -15.01 -9.26 8.64
CA LYS A 370 -13.59 -9.60 8.77
C LYS A 370 -12.65 -8.45 8.39
N SER A 371 -13.18 -7.25 8.40
CA SER A 371 -12.44 -6.01 8.19
C SER A 371 -13.15 -4.85 8.89
N VAL A 372 -12.40 -3.86 9.33
CA VAL A 372 -12.93 -2.62 9.93
C VAL A 372 -12.06 -1.44 9.52
N ALA A 373 -12.67 -0.25 9.42
CA ALA A 373 -11.97 1.00 9.17
C ALA A 373 -11.88 1.82 10.44
N ILE A 374 -10.70 2.34 10.74
CA ILE A 374 -10.43 3.20 11.90
C ILE A 374 -9.96 4.55 11.38
N LYS A 375 -10.53 5.64 11.91
CA LYS A 375 -10.06 7.02 11.70
C LYS A 375 -9.32 7.50 12.94
N GLY A 376 -8.39 8.44 12.77
CA GLY A 376 -7.67 9.02 13.91
C GLY A 376 -6.39 8.28 14.32
N ALA A 377 -5.98 7.24 13.57
CA ALA A 377 -4.75 6.51 13.80
C ALA A 377 -3.55 7.07 12.99
N GLY A 378 -3.53 8.38 12.76
CA GLY A 378 -2.51 9.04 11.93
C GLY A 378 -2.78 8.95 10.44
N PHE A 379 -3.47 7.92 9.98
CA PHE A 379 -3.96 7.77 8.63
C PHE A 379 -5.28 8.52 8.42
N ASP A 380 -5.58 8.92 7.18
CA ASP A 380 -6.92 9.37 6.81
C ASP A 380 -7.93 8.24 7.06
N GLU A 381 -7.56 7.01 6.67
CA GLU A 381 -8.27 5.79 7.04
C GLU A 381 -7.27 4.62 7.21
N LEU A 382 -7.40 3.90 8.32
CA LEU A 382 -6.69 2.65 8.58
C LEU A 382 -7.66 1.48 8.47
N TYR A 383 -7.44 0.63 7.49
CA TYR A 383 -8.22 -0.60 7.29
C TYR A 383 -7.51 -1.77 7.94
N LEU A 384 -8.15 -2.35 8.94
CA LEU A 384 -7.71 -3.60 9.55
C LEU A 384 -8.42 -4.76 8.87
N MET A 385 -7.69 -5.78 8.46
CA MET A 385 -8.23 -6.93 7.73
C MET A 385 -7.74 -8.22 8.36
N ALA A 386 -8.63 -9.21 8.45
CA ALA A 386 -8.28 -10.49 8.99
C ALA A 386 -7.21 -11.20 8.13
N LEU A 387 -6.19 -11.73 8.79
CA LEU A 387 -5.24 -12.63 8.15
C LEU A 387 -5.99 -13.78 7.47
N PRO A 388 -5.63 -14.14 6.23
CA PRO A 388 -6.16 -15.34 5.61
C PRO A 388 -5.89 -16.54 6.51
N LYS A 389 -6.87 -17.39 6.75
CA LYS A 389 -6.65 -18.64 7.49
C LYS A 389 -5.80 -19.56 6.61
N THR A 390 -4.51 -19.47 6.74
CA THR A 390 -3.60 -20.46 6.19
C THR A 390 -3.50 -21.60 7.20
N SER A 391 -3.54 -22.83 6.72
CA SER A 391 -3.37 -24.03 7.53
C SER A 391 -1.91 -24.27 7.95
N TYR A 392 -1.15 -23.17 8.15
CA TYR A 392 0.24 -23.29 8.57
C TYR A 392 0.29 -23.50 10.09
N ASN A 393 0.77 -24.65 10.47
CA ASN A 393 1.19 -24.97 11.83
C ASN A 393 2.72 -24.91 11.87
N PRO A 394 3.36 -23.95 12.59
CA PRO A 394 4.82 -23.86 12.68
C PRO A 394 5.45 -25.11 13.31
N TYR A 395 4.67 -25.93 14.01
CA TYR A 395 5.10 -27.22 14.59
C TYR A 395 4.91 -28.42 13.66
N ARG A 396 4.60 -28.22 12.38
CA ARG A 396 4.32 -29.28 11.40
C ARG A 396 5.52 -30.21 11.11
N TYR A 397 6.72 -29.75 11.38
CA TYR A 397 7.93 -30.59 11.31
C TYR A 397 7.87 -31.80 12.26
N TRP A 398 7.01 -31.76 13.29
CA TRP A 398 6.87 -32.79 14.30
C TRP A 398 5.62 -33.66 14.11
N ASN A 399 4.69 -33.31 13.21
CA ASN A 399 3.47 -34.08 13.00
C ASN A 399 2.97 -34.03 11.53
N PRO A 400 3.44 -34.96 10.64
CA PRO A 400 3.18 -34.89 9.21
C PRO A 400 1.76 -35.25 8.75
N GLN A 401 0.84 -35.60 9.67
CA GLN A 401 -0.46 -36.18 9.31
C GLN A 401 -1.63 -35.20 9.13
N GLU A 402 -1.47 -33.89 9.28
CA GLU A 402 -2.54 -32.95 8.97
C GLU A 402 -2.59 -32.64 7.46
N LYS A 403 -3.60 -33.19 6.79
CA LYS A 403 -3.92 -32.91 5.38
C LYS A 403 -4.18 -31.42 5.15
N GLN A 404 -3.60 -30.85 4.13
CA GLN A 404 -4.00 -29.57 3.54
C GLN A 404 -5.49 -29.65 3.18
N THR A 405 -6.33 -28.92 3.87
CA THR A 405 -7.64 -28.57 3.33
C THR A 405 -7.45 -27.34 2.44
N ASP A 406 -7.17 -27.57 1.16
CA ASP A 406 -7.42 -26.55 0.14
C ASP A 406 -8.86 -26.10 0.32
N ASN A 407 -9.11 -24.77 0.26
CA ASN A 407 -10.44 -24.19 0.35
C ASN A 407 -11.30 -24.48 -0.89
N GLU A 408 -11.10 -25.60 -1.54
CA GLU A 408 -12.04 -26.15 -2.51
C GLU A 408 -13.30 -26.59 -1.77
N ILE A 409 -14.43 -26.11 -2.25
CA ILE A 409 -15.73 -26.62 -1.79
C ILE A 409 -15.82 -28.05 -2.29
N VAL A 410 -15.37 -28.98 -1.45
CA VAL A 410 -15.66 -30.41 -1.67
C VAL A 410 -17.12 -30.61 -1.31
N VAL A 411 -18.00 -30.39 -2.28
CA VAL A 411 -19.41 -30.74 -2.18
C VAL A 411 -19.48 -32.25 -2.35
N LYS A 412 -19.72 -32.98 -1.27
CA LYS A 412 -20.09 -34.37 -1.36
C LYS A 412 -21.52 -34.44 -1.90
N ASP A 413 -21.81 -35.34 -2.80
CA ASP A 413 -23.12 -35.48 -3.47
C ASP A 413 -24.33 -35.60 -2.52
N ASN A 414 -24.11 -35.89 -1.23
CA ASN A 414 -25.14 -35.99 -0.18
C ASN A 414 -25.10 -34.86 0.84
N SER A 415 -24.57 -33.69 0.48
CA SER A 415 -24.52 -32.55 1.43
C SER A 415 -25.88 -31.94 1.68
N SER A 416 -26.25 -31.72 2.94
CA SER A 416 -27.51 -31.07 3.30
C SER A 416 -27.56 -29.62 2.81
N LYS A 417 -28.77 -29.08 2.58
CA LYS A 417 -28.97 -27.67 2.18
C LYS A 417 -28.25 -26.67 3.12
N SER A 418 -28.22 -26.96 4.42
CA SER A 418 -27.49 -26.16 5.43
C SER A 418 -25.97 -26.22 5.24
N GLN A 419 -25.43 -27.39 4.95
CA GLN A 419 -23.99 -27.57 4.68
C GLN A 419 -23.57 -26.85 3.39
N LEU A 420 -24.38 -26.93 2.33
CA LEU A 420 -24.20 -26.21 1.08
C LEU A 420 -24.24 -24.69 1.29
N THR A 421 -25.25 -24.20 2.05
CA THR A 421 -25.35 -22.78 2.38
C THR A 421 -24.15 -22.28 3.19
N ASN A 422 -23.67 -23.07 4.15
CA ASN A 422 -22.50 -22.70 4.96
C ASN A 422 -21.22 -22.77 4.16
N ALA A 423 -21.04 -23.75 3.26
CA ALA A 423 -19.91 -23.84 2.36
C ALA A 423 -19.90 -22.65 1.36
N PHE A 424 -21.06 -22.31 0.82
CA PHE A 424 -21.24 -21.14 -0.07
C PHE A 424 -20.96 -19.82 0.67
N LYS A 425 -21.49 -19.63 1.90
CA LYS A 425 -21.16 -18.46 2.74
C LYS A 425 -19.66 -18.35 3.02
N LYS A 426 -19.00 -19.48 3.31
CA LYS A 426 -17.56 -19.54 3.57
C LYS A 426 -16.74 -19.16 2.33
N HIS A 427 -17.14 -19.63 1.16
CA HIS A 427 -16.57 -19.28 -0.13
C HIS A 427 -16.78 -17.81 -0.49
N MET A 428 -17.99 -17.30 -0.31
CA MET A 428 -18.34 -15.89 -0.54
C MET A 428 -17.57 -14.97 0.41
N ASN A 429 -17.41 -15.31 1.67
CA ASN A 429 -16.61 -14.54 2.63
C ASN A 429 -15.13 -14.49 2.23
N GLY A 430 -14.55 -15.59 1.74
CA GLY A 430 -13.20 -15.58 1.17
C GLY A 430 -13.07 -14.68 -0.07
N LYS A 431 -14.09 -14.65 -0.93
CA LYS A 431 -14.14 -13.74 -2.10
C LYS A 431 -14.40 -12.28 -1.70
N MET A 432 -15.14 -12.02 -0.62
CA MET A 432 -15.38 -10.65 -0.12
C MET A 432 -14.11 -10.00 0.42
N ILE A 433 -13.26 -10.73 1.13
CA ILE A 433 -11.97 -10.22 1.63
C ILE A 433 -11.12 -9.73 0.45
N ASN A 434 -11.07 -10.47 -0.65
CA ASN A 434 -10.33 -10.09 -1.86
C ASN A 434 -10.87 -8.84 -2.57
N LYS A 435 -12.09 -8.39 -2.27
CA LYS A 435 -12.71 -7.21 -2.88
C LYS A 435 -12.63 -5.95 -2.02
N THR A 436 -12.27 -6.09 -0.74
CA THR A 436 -12.39 -5.00 0.23
C THR A 436 -11.44 -3.84 -0.11
N ILE A 437 -10.18 -4.11 -0.40
CA ILE A 437 -9.21 -3.06 -0.74
C ILE A 437 -9.65 -2.31 -1.99
N LEU A 438 -9.97 -3.03 -3.06
CA LEU A 438 -10.37 -2.42 -4.32
C LEU A 438 -11.66 -1.62 -4.21
N SER A 439 -12.69 -2.13 -3.51
CA SER A 439 -13.98 -1.43 -3.36
C SER A 439 -13.86 -0.17 -2.50
N LYS A 440 -13.06 -0.21 -1.45
CA LYS A 440 -12.80 0.95 -0.60
C LYS A 440 -11.98 2.01 -1.34
N PHE A 441 -10.97 1.59 -2.10
CA PHE A 441 -10.18 2.49 -2.93
C PHE A 441 -11.03 3.17 -4.01
N VAL A 442 -11.87 2.42 -4.75
CA VAL A 442 -12.78 2.97 -5.76
C VAL A 442 -13.72 4.01 -5.15
N GLY A 443 -14.19 3.79 -3.91
CA GLY A 443 -15.03 4.76 -3.20
C GLY A 443 -14.34 6.07 -2.84
N GLN A 444 -13.01 6.09 -2.72
CA GLN A 444 -12.26 7.30 -2.37
C GLN A 444 -11.72 8.06 -3.58
N VAL A 445 -11.54 7.40 -4.71
CA VAL A 445 -10.99 7.99 -5.94
C VAL A 445 -12.11 8.42 -6.90
N ALA A 446 -13.29 7.85 -6.76
CA ALA A 446 -14.50 8.23 -7.50
C ALA A 446 -15.18 9.45 -6.86
#